data_747caac3b08dd3320a0f4f69f11166d4
#
_entry.id   747caac3b08dd3320a0f4f69f11166d4
#
_cell.length_a   1.000
_cell.length_b   1.000
_cell.length_c   1.000
_cell.angle_alpha   90.00
_cell.angle_beta   90.00
_cell.angle_gamma   90.00
#
_symmetry.space_group_name_H-M   'P 1'
#
loop_
_entity.id
_entity.type
_entity.pdbx_description
1 polymer ?
#
loop_
_entity_poly.entity_id
_entity_poly.type
_entity_poly.pdbx_seq_one_letter_code
_entity_poly.pdbx_strand_id
1 'polypeptide(L)'
;MSNSFKTFLKHTAKDFHNQSVNPPVVRASTIIFKSMQDIRKMQNKAKKNPTGGHFDYGRQGTSTTHILQQILSKLEESYHTFLTPTGFGSVFLAIFSVTRPGDEIIVADPVYKPTRVLSQDFLKEFNIKTTFYDPHNLKTLEKSITKKTKLIFVENPGSNTFDFQDLGKIISIAKKNNLKYVIGNMRR
;
A
#
# COMPACT_ATOMS: atom_id res chain seq x y z
N MET A 1 21.88 -2.49 -7.34
CA MET A 1 21.35 -1.10 -7.31
C MET A 1 22.29 -0.20 -8.09
N SER A 2 21.76 0.57 -9.04
CA SER A 2 22.58 1.48 -9.85
C SER A 2 23.15 2.62 -9.00
N ASN A 3 24.29 3.20 -9.41
CA ASN A 3 24.87 4.38 -8.73
C ASN A 3 23.89 5.55 -8.63
N SER A 4 22.98 5.70 -9.59
CA SER A 4 21.92 6.71 -9.59
C SER A 4 20.93 6.56 -8.43
N PHE A 5 20.61 5.32 -8.03
CA PHE A 5 19.70 5.06 -6.92
C PHE A 5 20.34 5.36 -5.56
N LYS A 6 21.61 4.96 -5.36
CA LYS A 6 22.38 5.32 -4.16
C LYS A 6 22.51 6.84 -4.02
N THR A 7 22.72 7.53 -5.13
CA THR A 7 22.80 9.00 -5.18
C THR A 7 21.46 9.63 -4.83
N PHE A 8 20.34 9.10 -5.34
CA PHE A 8 19.01 9.56 -4.99
C PHE A 8 18.73 9.47 -3.49
N LEU A 9 19.00 8.30 -2.86
CA LEU A 9 18.81 8.13 -1.41
C LEU A 9 19.64 9.11 -0.57
N LYS A 10 20.88 9.39 -0.99
CA LYS A 10 21.78 10.33 -0.29
C LYS A 10 21.39 11.79 -0.45
N HIS A 11 20.67 12.13 -1.52
CA HIS A 11 20.43 13.52 -1.90
C HIS A 11 18.95 13.91 -1.91
N THR A 12 18.06 13.03 -1.52
CA THR A 12 16.60 13.31 -1.44
C THR A 12 16.27 14.47 -0.51
N ALA A 13 17.17 14.79 0.44
CA ALA A 13 16.99 15.88 1.41
C ALA A 13 17.56 17.23 0.95
N LYS A 14 18.25 17.33 -0.21
CA LYS A 14 18.94 18.56 -0.63
C LYS A 14 18.03 19.74 -0.99
N ASP A 15 16.76 19.50 -1.22
CA ASP A 15 15.79 20.54 -1.59
C ASP A 15 15.17 21.26 -0.39
N PHE A 16 15.68 21.02 0.82
CA PHE A 16 15.15 21.62 2.04
C PHE A 16 15.96 22.82 2.49
N HIS A 17 15.24 23.87 2.90
CA HIS A 17 15.71 25.22 3.24
C HIS A 17 16.84 25.32 4.28
N ASN A 18 17.22 24.22 4.95
CA ASN A 18 18.15 24.27 6.07
C ASN A 18 19.56 23.72 5.74
N GLN A 19 19.86 23.42 4.48
CA GLN A 19 21.19 22.92 4.06
C GLN A 19 21.68 21.67 4.85
N SER A 20 20.77 20.97 5.54
CA SER A 20 21.12 19.75 6.28
C SER A 20 21.20 18.53 5.37
N VAL A 21 22.06 17.58 5.72
CA VAL A 21 22.18 16.30 4.98
C VAL A 21 20.93 15.46 5.17
N ASN A 22 20.29 15.56 6.33
CA ASN A 22 19.08 14.83 6.66
C ASN A 22 17.84 15.73 6.55
N PRO A 23 16.69 15.21 6.11
CA PRO A 23 15.46 15.98 6.13
C PRO A 23 15.08 16.34 7.57
N PRO A 24 14.59 17.57 7.82
CA PRO A 24 14.13 17.96 9.15
C PRO A 24 12.90 17.15 9.54
N VAL A 25 12.75 16.88 10.84
CA VAL A 25 11.56 16.28 11.40
C VAL A 25 10.52 17.37 11.65
N VAL A 26 9.51 17.43 10.76
CA VAL A 26 8.41 18.39 10.87
C VAL A 26 7.23 17.73 11.56
N ARG A 27 6.90 18.21 12.78
CA ARG A 27 5.73 17.81 13.55
C ARG A 27 4.75 18.98 13.59
N ALA A 28 3.70 18.90 12.81
CA ALA A 28 2.70 19.95 12.73
C ALA A 28 1.29 19.36 12.59
N SER A 29 0.32 20.00 13.23
CA SER A 29 -1.11 19.78 12.99
C SER A 29 -1.64 20.90 12.11
N THR A 30 -1.60 22.13 12.61
CA THR A 30 -2.03 23.32 11.87
C THR A 30 -0.87 23.86 11.03
N ILE A 31 -1.16 24.18 9.77
CA ILE A 31 -0.24 24.87 8.86
C ILE A 31 -0.72 26.29 8.68
N ILE A 32 0.17 27.26 8.94
CA ILE A 32 -0.16 28.68 8.86
C ILE A 32 0.13 29.20 7.45
N PHE A 33 -0.84 29.88 6.87
CA PHE A 33 -0.74 30.55 5.58
C PHE A 33 -0.84 32.07 5.75
N LYS A 34 -0.16 32.81 4.89
CA LYS A 34 -0.20 34.28 4.90
C LYS A 34 -1.56 34.87 4.51
N SER A 35 -2.32 34.12 3.72
CA SER A 35 -3.64 34.57 3.23
C SER A 35 -4.55 33.39 2.89
N MET A 36 -5.87 33.65 2.83
CA MET A 36 -6.85 32.69 2.32
C MET A 36 -6.60 32.31 0.86
N GLN A 37 -6.01 33.22 0.09
CA GLN A 37 -5.65 32.94 -1.30
C GLN A 37 -4.56 31.87 -1.39
N ASP A 38 -3.59 31.86 -0.48
CA ASP A 38 -2.51 30.89 -0.45
C ASP A 38 -3.04 29.49 -0.06
N ILE A 39 -4.00 29.42 0.87
CA ILE A 39 -4.70 28.16 1.18
C ILE A 39 -5.39 27.62 -0.09
N ARG A 40 -6.17 28.43 -0.80
CA ARG A 40 -6.85 28.03 -2.02
C ARG A 40 -5.87 27.57 -3.12
N LYS A 41 -4.74 28.27 -3.28
CA LYS A 41 -3.67 27.86 -4.19
C LYS A 41 -3.10 26.49 -3.83
N MET A 42 -2.83 26.26 -2.53
CA MET A 42 -2.32 24.98 -2.02
C MET A 42 -3.33 23.85 -2.28
N GLN A 43 -4.59 24.05 -1.93
CA GLN A 43 -5.66 23.07 -2.15
C GLN A 43 -5.85 22.74 -3.64
N ASN A 44 -5.75 23.73 -4.51
CA ASN A 44 -5.80 23.51 -5.96
C ASN A 44 -4.59 22.72 -6.47
N LYS A 45 -3.39 22.95 -5.92
CA LYS A 45 -2.21 22.12 -6.23
C LYS A 45 -2.40 20.69 -5.76
N ALA A 46 -2.91 20.48 -4.55
CA ALA A 46 -3.19 19.15 -4.00
C ALA A 46 -4.23 18.39 -4.85
N LYS A 47 -5.29 19.05 -5.31
CA LYS A 47 -6.29 18.44 -6.22
C LYS A 47 -5.69 18.03 -7.56
N LYS A 48 -4.80 18.85 -8.14
CA LYS A 48 -4.15 18.56 -9.42
C LYS A 48 -3.07 17.49 -9.31
N ASN A 49 -2.37 17.44 -8.20
CA ASN A 49 -1.32 16.47 -7.92
C ASN A 49 -1.45 15.96 -6.48
N PRO A 50 -2.33 14.96 -6.22
CA PRO A 50 -2.58 14.43 -4.89
C PRO A 50 -1.35 13.82 -4.20
N THR A 51 -0.37 13.38 -4.98
CA THR A 51 0.86 12.76 -4.47
C THR A 51 2.04 13.74 -4.41
N GLY A 52 1.82 15.01 -4.70
CA GLY A 52 2.86 16.03 -4.85
C GLY A 52 3.35 16.68 -3.54
N GLY A 53 2.95 16.18 -2.37
CA GLY A 53 3.38 16.73 -1.08
C GLY A 53 2.82 18.11 -0.77
N HIS A 54 1.62 18.40 -1.25
CA HIS A 54 0.92 19.66 -1.03
C HIS A 54 -0.08 19.50 0.12
N PHE A 55 0.26 19.99 1.31
CA PHE A 55 -0.54 19.83 2.51
C PHE A 55 -1.05 21.18 3.01
N ASP A 56 -2.33 21.27 3.33
CA ASP A 56 -2.93 22.42 4.01
C ASP A 56 -3.20 22.14 5.49
N TYR A 57 -3.04 20.89 5.91
CA TYR A 57 -3.17 20.45 7.29
C TYR A 57 -2.22 19.27 7.59
N GLY A 58 -1.50 19.33 8.71
CA GLY A 58 -0.44 18.37 9.05
C GLY A 58 -0.90 16.92 9.22
N ARG A 59 -2.20 16.67 9.49
CA ARG A 59 -2.75 15.30 9.50
C ARG A 59 -2.71 14.64 8.12
N GLN A 60 -2.77 15.42 7.05
CA GLN A 60 -2.67 14.88 5.68
C GLN A 60 -1.23 14.50 5.33
N GLY A 61 -0.28 15.02 6.09
CA GLY A 61 1.15 14.78 5.94
C GLY A 61 1.97 16.04 6.19
N THR A 62 3.27 15.85 6.26
CA THR A 62 4.28 16.90 6.34
C THR A 62 5.42 16.58 5.36
N SER A 63 6.38 17.48 5.20
CA SER A 63 7.56 17.20 4.37
C SER A 63 8.28 15.92 4.79
N THR A 64 8.34 15.62 6.10
CA THR A 64 8.98 14.40 6.61
C THR A 64 8.32 13.12 6.07
N THR A 65 6.99 13.03 6.19
CA THR A 65 6.25 11.86 5.68
C THR A 65 6.30 11.77 4.16
N HIS A 66 6.21 12.91 3.48
CA HIS A 66 6.27 12.97 2.02
C HIS A 66 7.61 12.47 1.47
N ILE A 67 8.74 12.87 2.08
CA ILE A 67 10.06 12.40 1.68
C ILE A 67 10.16 10.88 1.81
N LEU A 68 9.70 10.33 2.94
CA LEU A 68 9.70 8.88 3.13
C LEU A 68 8.84 8.17 2.08
N GLN A 69 7.66 8.70 1.78
CA GLN A 69 6.80 8.17 0.71
C GLN A 69 7.51 8.19 -0.65
N GLN A 70 8.20 9.27 -0.99
CA GLN A 70 8.95 9.39 -2.25
C GLN A 70 10.11 8.37 -2.32
N ILE A 71 10.87 8.22 -1.23
CA ILE A 71 11.97 7.26 -1.16
C ILE A 71 11.45 5.83 -1.38
N LEU A 72 10.40 5.44 -0.65
CA LEU A 72 9.81 4.11 -0.77
C LEU A 72 9.17 3.90 -2.15
N SER A 73 8.48 4.91 -2.69
CA SER A 73 7.92 4.81 -4.05
C SER A 73 9.01 4.59 -5.10
N LYS A 74 10.15 5.27 -4.96
CA LYS A 74 11.28 5.09 -5.86
C LYS A 74 11.96 3.73 -5.68
N LEU A 75 12.07 3.25 -4.42
CA LEU A 75 12.65 1.95 -4.10
C LEU A 75 11.84 0.80 -4.69
N GLU A 76 10.53 0.89 -4.59
CA GLU A 76 9.59 -0.15 -5.06
C GLU A 76 9.09 0.11 -6.49
N GLU A 77 9.64 1.11 -7.20
CA GLU A 77 9.21 1.51 -8.55
C GLU A 77 7.68 1.69 -8.67
N SER A 78 7.08 2.17 -7.58
CA SER A 78 5.63 2.32 -7.47
C SER A 78 5.16 3.73 -7.81
N TYR A 79 3.89 3.85 -8.18
CA TYR A 79 3.25 5.15 -8.43
C TYR A 79 3.23 6.02 -7.17
N HIS A 80 2.91 5.44 -6.01
CA HIS A 80 2.85 6.14 -4.73
C HIS A 80 2.91 5.17 -3.56
N THR A 81 3.38 5.67 -2.39
CA THR A 81 3.43 4.95 -1.12
C THR A 81 2.51 5.59 -0.11
N PHE A 82 1.63 4.80 0.49
CA PHE A 82 0.85 5.19 1.67
C PHE A 82 1.52 4.64 2.93
N LEU A 83 1.72 5.50 3.92
CA LEU A 83 2.28 5.11 5.20
C LEU A 83 1.17 4.79 6.18
N THR A 84 1.31 3.71 6.92
CA THR A 84 0.41 3.30 7.99
C THR A 84 1.19 3.12 9.29
N PRO A 85 0.56 3.29 10.46
CA PRO A 85 1.27 3.17 11.74
C PRO A 85 1.70 1.74 12.07
N THR A 86 1.11 0.73 11.39
CA THR A 86 1.43 -0.70 11.61
C THR A 86 1.37 -1.47 10.30
N GLY A 87 2.15 -2.57 10.19
CA GLY A 87 2.08 -3.47 9.04
C GLY A 87 0.69 -4.08 8.86
N PHE A 88 0.01 -4.45 9.95
CA PHE A 88 -1.37 -4.95 9.89
C PHE A 88 -2.35 -3.88 9.41
N GLY A 89 -2.15 -2.62 9.79
CA GLY A 89 -2.91 -1.49 9.28
C GLY A 89 -2.80 -1.34 7.76
N SER A 90 -1.63 -1.63 7.17
CA SER A 90 -1.48 -1.61 5.72
C SER A 90 -2.22 -2.75 5.03
N VAL A 91 -2.23 -3.96 5.61
CA VAL A 91 -3.03 -5.09 5.12
C VAL A 91 -4.52 -4.75 5.13
N PHE A 92 -5.01 -4.24 6.27
CA PHE A 92 -6.40 -3.81 6.42
C PHE A 92 -6.77 -2.76 5.36
N LEU A 93 -5.99 -1.70 5.24
CA LEU A 93 -6.22 -0.62 4.28
C LEU A 93 -6.23 -1.15 2.83
N ALA A 94 -5.28 -2.01 2.48
CA ALA A 94 -5.19 -2.58 1.13
C ALA A 94 -6.44 -3.39 0.76
N ILE A 95 -6.97 -4.20 1.68
CA ILE A 95 -8.18 -5.00 1.44
C ILE A 95 -9.41 -4.10 1.36
N PHE A 96 -9.61 -3.23 2.36
CA PHE A 96 -10.80 -2.37 2.43
C PHE A 96 -10.89 -1.31 1.32
N SER A 97 -9.75 -0.88 0.77
CA SER A 97 -9.75 0.09 -0.32
C SER A 97 -10.42 -0.43 -1.60
N VAL A 98 -10.39 -1.75 -1.81
CA VAL A 98 -10.83 -2.39 -3.07
C VAL A 98 -12.07 -3.28 -2.92
N THR A 99 -12.56 -3.51 -1.71
CA THR A 99 -13.71 -4.37 -1.44
C THR A 99 -14.93 -3.59 -0.95
N ARG A 100 -16.10 -4.15 -1.15
CA ARG A 100 -17.41 -3.64 -0.70
C ARG A 100 -18.25 -4.80 -0.16
N PRO A 101 -19.27 -4.54 0.66
CA PRO A 101 -20.20 -5.57 1.10
C PRO A 101 -20.80 -6.35 -0.09
N GLY A 102 -20.76 -7.68 0.00
CA GLY A 102 -21.19 -8.60 -1.06
C GLY A 102 -20.09 -9.07 -2.00
N ASP A 103 -18.87 -8.50 -1.91
CA ASP A 103 -17.70 -8.94 -2.65
C ASP A 103 -17.08 -10.22 -2.05
N GLU A 104 -16.23 -10.87 -2.84
CA GLU A 104 -15.43 -12.01 -2.40
C GLU A 104 -13.94 -11.73 -2.61
N ILE A 105 -13.12 -12.24 -1.69
CA ILE A 105 -11.66 -12.22 -1.81
C ILE A 105 -11.10 -13.63 -1.74
N ILE A 106 -9.96 -13.83 -2.39
CA ILE A 106 -9.22 -15.09 -2.35
C ILE A 106 -7.88 -14.81 -1.68
N VAL A 107 -7.52 -15.60 -0.69
CA VAL A 107 -6.32 -15.42 0.15
C VAL A 107 -5.46 -16.67 0.10
N ALA A 108 -4.14 -16.51 0.01
CA ALA A 108 -3.22 -17.64 0.10
C ALA A 108 -3.34 -18.30 1.49
N ASP A 109 -3.37 -19.63 1.53
CA ASP A 109 -3.57 -20.35 2.81
C ASP A 109 -2.49 -20.04 3.86
N PRO A 110 -1.17 -20.03 3.56
CA PRO A 110 -0.12 -19.72 4.52
C PRO A 110 0.04 -18.22 4.78
N VAL A 111 -1.06 -17.51 4.99
CA VAL A 111 -1.07 -16.08 5.31
C VAL A 111 -0.82 -15.84 6.80
N TYR A 112 -0.25 -14.68 7.13
CA TYR A 112 -0.04 -14.21 8.50
C TYR A 112 -1.30 -14.33 9.36
N LYS A 113 -1.17 -14.92 10.57
CA LYS A 113 -2.33 -15.23 11.43
C LYS A 113 -3.31 -14.06 11.62
N PRO A 114 -2.90 -12.83 11.93
CA PRO A 114 -3.84 -11.70 12.01
C PRO A 114 -4.57 -11.41 10.70
N THR A 115 -3.93 -11.58 9.55
CA THR A 115 -4.59 -11.45 8.23
C THR A 115 -5.63 -12.55 8.03
N ARG A 116 -5.35 -13.78 8.51
CA ARG A 116 -6.31 -14.88 8.48
C ARG A 116 -7.54 -14.57 9.34
N VAL A 117 -7.34 -14.10 10.58
CA VAL A 117 -8.43 -13.70 11.48
C VAL A 117 -9.24 -12.56 10.87
N LEU A 118 -8.57 -11.53 10.34
CA LEU A 118 -9.24 -10.46 9.60
C LEU A 118 -10.15 -11.02 8.50
N SER A 119 -9.62 -11.95 7.71
CA SER A 119 -10.28 -12.49 6.52
C SER A 119 -11.43 -13.43 6.87
N GLN A 120 -11.30 -14.27 7.89
CA GLN A 120 -12.28 -15.27 8.27
C GLN A 120 -13.42 -14.71 9.13
N ASP A 121 -13.08 -13.80 10.05
CA ASP A 121 -14.02 -13.34 11.08
C ASP A 121 -14.50 -11.93 10.77
N PHE A 122 -13.59 -10.95 10.74
CA PHE A 122 -13.98 -9.55 10.63
C PHE A 122 -14.61 -9.21 9.28
N LEU A 123 -14.04 -9.64 8.15
CA LEU A 123 -14.61 -9.37 6.83
C LEU A 123 -16.00 -9.98 6.64
N LYS A 124 -16.28 -11.10 7.30
CA LYS A 124 -17.59 -11.75 7.29
C LYS A 124 -18.68 -10.85 7.86
N GLU A 125 -18.38 -10.10 8.93
CA GLU A 125 -19.33 -9.14 9.52
C GLU A 125 -19.69 -8.01 8.55
N PHE A 126 -18.81 -7.69 7.61
CA PHE A 126 -19.06 -6.74 6.52
C PHE A 126 -19.61 -7.39 5.25
N ASN A 127 -20.09 -8.63 5.35
CA ASN A 127 -20.61 -9.39 4.20
C ASN A 127 -19.58 -9.51 3.05
N ILE A 128 -18.31 -9.64 3.39
CA ILE A 128 -17.21 -9.92 2.43
C ILE A 128 -16.77 -11.36 2.67
N LYS A 129 -16.94 -12.22 1.66
CA LYS A 129 -16.58 -13.63 1.75
C LYS A 129 -15.12 -13.85 1.44
N THR A 130 -14.43 -14.67 2.23
CA THR A 130 -13.07 -15.10 1.99
C THR A 130 -13.02 -16.59 1.60
N THR A 131 -12.22 -16.89 0.58
CA THR A 131 -11.86 -18.27 0.19
C THR A 131 -10.34 -18.39 0.24
N PHE A 132 -9.83 -19.47 0.84
CA PHE A 132 -8.40 -19.75 0.87
C PHE A 132 -8.02 -20.68 -0.26
N TYR A 133 -6.83 -20.47 -0.86
CA TYR A 133 -6.28 -21.34 -1.88
C TYR A 133 -4.93 -21.91 -1.48
N ASP A 134 -4.64 -23.11 -1.99
CA ASP A 134 -3.35 -23.77 -1.81
C ASP A 134 -2.28 -23.14 -2.72
N PRO A 135 -1.20 -22.54 -2.17
CA PRO A 135 -0.14 -21.91 -2.94
C PRO A 135 0.62 -22.88 -3.86
N HIS A 136 0.64 -24.18 -3.52
CA HIS A 136 1.27 -25.23 -4.32
C HIS A 136 0.39 -25.71 -5.48
N ASN A 137 -0.90 -25.34 -5.48
CA ASN A 137 -1.85 -25.76 -6.50
C ASN A 137 -2.70 -24.59 -7.00
N LEU A 138 -2.18 -23.84 -7.97
CA LEU A 138 -2.88 -22.68 -8.53
C LEU A 138 -4.23 -23.01 -9.21
N LYS A 139 -4.52 -24.30 -9.49
CA LYS A 139 -5.85 -24.71 -9.95
C LYS A 139 -6.91 -24.47 -8.87
N THR A 140 -6.52 -24.51 -7.58
CA THR A 140 -7.44 -24.18 -6.49
C THR A 140 -7.78 -22.68 -6.49
N LEU A 141 -6.81 -21.82 -6.79
CA LEU A 141 -7.02 -20.39 -6.99
C LEU A 141 -8.01 -20.13 -8.14
N GLU A 142 -7.75 -20.72 -9.33
CA GLU A 142 -8.60 -20.52 -10.50
C GLU A 142 -10.05 -20.98 -10.26
N LYS A 143 -10.23 -22.14 -9.62
CA LYS A 143 -11.57 -22.66 -9.25
C LYS A 143 -12.32 -21.80 -8.24
N SER A 144 -11.60 -21.03 -7.42
CA SER A 144 -12.19 -20.17 -6.40
C SER A 144 -12.69 -18.82 -6.95
N ILE A 145 -12.35 -18.50 -8.20
CA ILE A 145 -12.77 -17.23 -8.83
C ILE A 145 -14.26 -17.29 -9.19
N THR A 146 -15.00 -16.30 -8.71
CA THR A 146 -16.42 -16.09 -9.04
C THR A 146 -16.64 -14.70 -9.65
N LYS A 147 -17.84 -14.42 -10.10
CA LYS A 147 -18.23 -13.07 -10.57
C LYS A 147 -18.15 -12.00 -9.47
N LYS A 148 -18.17 -12.40 -8.20
CA LYS A 148 -18.08 -11.51 -7.02
C LYS A 148 -16.64 -11.32 -6.53
N THR A 149 -15.69 -12.11 -7.01
CA THR A 149 -14.29 -11.98 -6.63
C THR A 149 -13.74 -10.63 -7.07
N LYS A 150 -13.10 -9.90 -6.16
CA LYS A 150 -12.50 -8.58 -6.40
C LYS A 150 -11.00 -8.55 -6.17
N LEU A 151 -10.51 -9.40 -5.28
CA LEU A 151 -9.14 -9.33 -4.79
C LEU A 151 -8.55 -10.73 -4.63
N ILE A 152 -7.29 -10.88 -5.06
CA ILE A 152 -6.41 -11.96 -4.66
C ILE A 152 -5.37 -11.39 -3.71
N PHE A 153 -5.31 -11.88 -2.48
CA PHE A 153 -4.31 -11.52 -1.49
C PHE A 153 -3.27 -12.64 -1.38
N VAL A 154 -2.02 -12.30 -1.63
CA VAL A 154 -0.87 -13.21 -1.60
C VAL A 154 0.09 -12.74 -0.52
N GLU A 155 0.63 -13.64 0.27
CA GLU A 155 1.79 -13.38 1.11
C GLU A 155 2.97 -14.20 0.59
N ASN A 156 4.06 -13.52 0.23
CA ASN A 156 5.20 -14.17 -0.40
C ASN A 156 6.53 -13.59 0.12
N PRO A 157 7.35 -14.39 0.84
CA PRO A 157 7.07 -15.78 1.22
C PRO A 157 5.91 -15.92 2.20
N GLY A 158 5.29 -17.12 2.23
CA GLY A 158 4.19 -17.45 3.13
C GLY A 158 4.61 -17.37 4.61
N SER A 159 3.67 -17.01 5.49
CA SER A 159 3.91 -16.93 6.92
C SER A 159 4.16 -18.33 7.52
N ASN A 160 5.15 -18.45 8.36
CA ASN A 160 5.60 -19.68 9.04
C ASN A 160 6.13 -20.79 8.11
N THR A 161 5.53 -21.03 6.98
CA THR A 161 5.92 -22.09 6.02
C THR A 161 7.03 -21.64 5.07
N PHE A 162 7.18 -20.31 4.87
CA PHE A 162 8.13 -19.71 3.95
C PHE A 162 7.97 -20.16 2.49
N ASP A 163 6.78 -20.61 2.12
CA ASP A 163 6.48 -21.02 0.75
C ASP A 163 6.62 -19.85 -0.22
N PHE A 164 7.33 -20.10 -1.32
CA PHE A 164 7.42 -19.16 -2.43
C PHE A 164 6.39 -19.52 -3.50
N GLN A 165 5.60 -18.55 -3.89
CA GLN A 165 4.56 -18.71 -4.89
C GLN A 165 5.00 -18.13 -6.23
N ASP A 166 4.50 -18.69 -7.33
CA ASP A 166 4.70 -18.15 -8.67
C ASP A 166 3.85 -16.89 -8.88
N LEU A 167 4.40 -15.75 -8.41
CA LEU A 167 3.73 -14.44 -8.52
C LEU A 167 3.38 -14.09 -9.97
N GLY A 168 4.23 -14.47 -10.93
CA GLY A 168 3.99 -14.20 -12.35
C GLY A 168 2.70 -14.85 -12.85
N LYS A 169 2.50 -16.13 -12.50
CA LYS A 169 1.25 -16.85 -12.84
C LYS A 169 0.05 -16.27 -12.10
N ILE A 170 0.17 -15.98 -10.79
CA ILE A 170 -0.93 -15.41 -10.01
C ILE A 170 -1.37 -14.05 -10.58
N ILE A 171 -0.41 -13.17 -10.90
CA ILE A 171 -0.69 -11.88 -11.54
C ILE A 171 -1.37 -12.05 -12.89
N SER A 172 -0.94 -13.04 -13.68
CA SER A 172 -1.55 -13.36 -14.98
C SER A 172 -3.00 -13.82 -14.82
N ILE A 173 -3.28 -14.69 -13.83
CA ILE A 173 -4.64 -15.13 -13.48
C ILE A 173 -5.49 -13.92 -13.05
N ALA A 174 -4.97 -13.06 -12.18
CA ALA A 174 -5.68 -11.87 -11.73
C ALA A 174 -6.03 -10.94 -12.89
N LYS A 175 -5.06 -10.63 -13.76
CA LYS A 175 -5.27 -9.77 -14.95
C LYS A 175 -6.30 -10.35 -15.92
N LYS A 176 -6.22 -11.66 -16.23
CA LYS A 176 -7.17 -12.36 -17.10
C LYS A 176 -8.61 -12.25 -16.61
N ASN A 177 -8.80 -12.22 -15.29
CA ASN A 177 -10.12 -12.16 -14.66
C ASN A 177 -10.50 -10.74 -14.20
N ASN A 178 -9.72 -9.70 -14.55
CA ASN A 178 -9.92 -8.30 -14.14
C ASN A 178 -10.00 -8.12 -12.61
N LEU A 179 -9.19 -8.87 -11.86
CA LEU A 179 -9.12 -8.83 -10.41
C LEU A 179 -7.99 -7.91 -9.95
N LYS A 180 -8.15 -7.28 -8.80
CA LYS A 180 -7.05 -6.65 -8.06
C LYS A 180 -6.22 -7.73 -7.38
N TYR A 181 -4.96 -7.42 -7.12
CA TYR A 181 -4.09 -8.29 -6.32
C TYR A 181 -3.27 -7.46 -5.34
N VAL A 182 -3.04 -8.00 -4.17
CA VAL A 182 -2.19 -7.45 -3.12
C VAL A 182 -1.14 -8.49 -2.79
N ILE A 183 0.12 -8.07 -2.74
CA ILE A 183 1.23 -8.91 -2.36
C ILE A 183 1.77 -8.40 -1.03
N GLY A 184 1.55 -9.16 0.04
CA GLY A 184 2.19 -8.97 1.32
C GLY A 184 3.62 -9.47 1.25
N ASN A 185 4.59 -8.58 1.50
CA ASN A 185 6.00 -8.92 1.59
C ASN A 185 6.52 -8.42 2.93
N MET A 186 6.64 -9.32 3.89
CA MET A 186 7.20 -9.04 5.20
C MET A 186 8.72 -9.21 5.14
N ARG A 187 9.42 -8.18 4.69
CA ARG A 187 10.88 -8.12 4.86
C ARG A 187 11.18 -7.91 6.34
N ARG A 188 11.84 -8.87 6.96
CA ARG A 188 12.44 -8.73 8.29
C ARG A 188 13.79 -8.08 8.17
#